data_7073a2a5f64824c4d817e0554237461f
#
_entry.id   7073a2a5f64824c4d817e0554237461f
#
_cell.length_a   1.000
_cell.length_b   1.000
_cell.length_c   1.000
_cell.angle_alpha   90.00
_cell.angle_beta   90.00
_cell.angle_gamma   90.00
#
_symmetry.space_group_name_H-M   'P 1'
#
loop_
_entity.id
_entity.type
_entity.pdbx_description
1 polymer ?
#
loop_
_entity_poly.entity_id
_entity_poly.type
_entity_poly.pdbx_seq_one_letter_code
_entity_poly.pdbx_strand_id
1 'polypeptide(L)'
;MIENLKNIGYSGDENLSLIIDWIRENKNFYIWIEHGIVKKDGSKTHDLTISAENGFGGCMRGSYLKYTDAQKRGIEIFIEYYNKNCL
;
A
#
# COMPACT_ATOMS: atom_id res chain seq x y z
N MET A 1 7.34 10.81 2.38
CA MET A 1 6.57 9.60 2.81
C MET A 1 6.72 9.33 4.31
N ILE A 2 7.94 9.16 4.80
CA ILE A 2 8.13 8.79 6.22
C ILE A 2 7.64 9.86 7.19
N GLU A 3 7.81 11.13 6.87
CA GLU A 3 7.34 12.22 7.71
C GLU A 3 5.82 12.20 7.88
N ASN A 4 5.09 11.90 6.81
CA ASN A 4 3.63 11.79 6.88
C ASN A 4 3.21 10.64 7.81
N LEU A 5 3.95 9.54 7.78
CA LEU A 5 3.67 8.39 8.63
C LEU A 5 3.98 8.69 10.10
N LYS A 6 5.07 9.39 10.37
CA LYS A 6 5.42 9.80 11.73
C LYS A 6 4.35 10.71 12.32
N ASN A 7 3.77 11.59 11.52
CA ASN A 7 2.72 12.50 11.96
C ASN A 7 1.44 11.77 12.40
N ILE A 8 1.25 10.54 11.96
CA ILE A 8 0.09 9.72 12.32
C ILE A 8 0.43 8.57 13.27
N GLY A 9 1.62 8.60 13.85
CA GLY A 9 2.00 7.67 14.91
C GLY A 9 3.01 6.58 14.57
N TYR A 10 3.47 6.50 13.33
CA TYR A 10 4.47 5.51 12.96
C TYR A 10 5.84 5.90 13.49
N SER A 11 6.52 5.00 14.18
CA SER A 11 7.85 5.26 14.76
C SER A 11 8.92 4.25 14.32
N GLY A 12 8.61 3.42 13.33
CA GLY A 12 9.55 2.39 12.87
C GLY A 12 10.49 2.88 11.77
N ASP A 13 11.18 1.93 11.17
CA ASP A 13 12.12 2.16 10.08
C ASP A 13 11.41 2.40 8.75
N GLU A 14 12.17 2.85 7.75
CA GLU A 14 11.67 3.02 6.38
C GLU A 14 11.55 1.70 5.62
N ASN A 15 11.37 0.59 6.30
CA ASN A 15 11.11 -0.70 5.68
C ASN A 15 9.66 -0.75 5.21
N LEU A 16 9.46 -0.87 3.90
CA LEU A 16 8.13 -0.82 3.31
C LEU A 16 7.20 -1.92 3.82
N SER A 17 7.71 -3.12 4.01
CA SER A 17 6.90 -4.24 4.53
C SER A 17 6.45 -3.99 5.96
N LEU A 18 7.32 -3.45 6.79
CA LEU A 18 6.97 -3.11 8.18
C LEU A 18 5.95 -1.97 8.23
N ILE A 19 6.07 -1.00 7.34
CA ILE A 19 5.12 0.11 7.24
C ILE A 19 3.73 -0.42 6.85
N ILE A 20 3.67 -1.31 5.87
CA ILE A 20 2.41 -1.92 5.42
C ILE A 20 1.76 -2.72 6.55
N ASP A 21 2.55 -3.49 7.30
CA ASP A 21 2.05 -4.26 8.45
C ASP A 21 1.51 -3.32 9.54
N TRP A 22 2.23 -2.25 9.83
CA TRP A 22 1.79 -1.26 10.82
C TRP A 22 0.48 -0.59 10.43
N ILE A 23 0.34 -0.23 9.15
CA ILE A 23 -0.89 0.38 8.62
C ILE A 23 -2.06 -0.58 8.81
N ARG A 24 -1.89 -1.85 8.48
CA ARG A 24 -2.94 -2.86 8.64
C ARG A 24 -3.36 -3.00 10.09
N GLU A 25 -2.40 -3.12 11.00
CA GLU A 25 -2.68 -3.38 12.42
C GLU A 25 -3.24 -2.19 13.16
N ASN A 26 -2.87 -0.97 12.76
CA ASN A 26 -3.22 0.23 13.51
C ASN A 26 -4.27 1.10 12.84
N LYS A 27 -4.48 0.95 11.54
CA LYS A 27 -5.38 1.81 10.77
C LYS A 27 -6.46 1.03 10.01
N ASN A 28 -6.45 -0.29 10.10
CA ASN A 28 -7.42 -1.15 9.41
C ASN A 28 -7.48 -0.86 7.91
N PHE A 29 -6.35 -0.61 7.32
CA PHE A 29 -6.19 -0.34 5.90
C PHE A 29 -5.27 -1.39 5.31
N TYR A 30 -5.74 -2.12 4.31
CA TYR A 30 -5.09 -3.32 3.80
C TYR A 30 -4.47 -3.04 2.44
N ILE A 31 -3.18 -3.33 2.33
CA ILE A 31 -2.41 -3.20 1.11
C ILE A 31 -1.90 -4.59 0.74
N TRP A 32 -2.37 -5.13 -0.39
CA TRP A 32 -1.94 -6.43 -0.89
C TRP A 32 -1.21 -6.26 -2.20
N ILE A 33 -0.16 -7.07 -2.36
CA ILE A 33 0.56 -7.13 -3.61
C ILE A 33 0.61 -8.59 -4.03
N GLU A 34 -0.03 -8.90 -5.13
CA GLU A 34 -0.15 -10.26 -5.64
C GLU A 34 0.64 -10.41 -6.93
N HIS A 35 0.94 -11.66 -7.27
CA HIS A 35 1.52 -11.97 -8.57
C HIS A 35 0.52 -11.67 -9.67
N GLY A 36 0.93 -10.85 -10.61
CA GLY A 36 0.12 -10.53 -11.75
C GLY A 36 0.43 -11.42 -12.95
N ILE A 37 0.08 -10.93 -14.12
CA ILE A 37 0.22 -11.66 -15.39
C ILE A 37 1.70 -11.72 -15.78
N VAL A 38 2.15 -12.90 -16.24
CA VAL A 38 3.45 -13.05 -16.88
C VAL A 38 3.31 -12.54 -18.31
N LYS A 39 4.10 -11.54 -18.67
CA LYS A 39 4.09 -10.97 -20.01
C LYS A 39 4.83 -11.87 -21.00
N LYS A 40 4.66 -11.59 -22.28
CA LYS A 40 5.28 -12.37 -23.37
C LYS A 40 6.81 -12.43 -23.26
N ASP A 41 7.42 -11.40 -22.72
CA ASP A 41 8.87 -11.32 -22.52
C ASP A 41 9.35 -12.04 -21.24
N GLY A 42 8.45 -12.71 -20.53
CA GLY A 42 8.76 -13.42 -19.30
C GLY A 42 8.74 -12.56 -18.05
N SER A 43 8.50 -11.24 -18.16
CA SER A 43 8.42 -10.39 -17.00
C SER A 43 7.13 -10.62 -16.24
N LYS A 44 7.19 -10.49 -14.90
CA LYS A 44 6.03 -10.63 -14.02
C LYS A 44 5.61 -9.27 -13.50
N THR A 45 4.30 -9.09 -13.34
CA THR A 45 3.79 -7.89 -12.69
C THR A 45 3.46 -8.16 -11.24
N HIS A 46 3.38 -7.10 -10.46
CA HIS A 46 2.95 -7.12 -9.07
C HIS A 46 1.70 -6.24 -8.98
N ASP A 47 0.57 -6.87 -8.70
CA ASP A 47 -0.72 -6.20 -8.71
C ASP A 47 -1.06 -5.68 -7.32
N LEU A 48 -1.35 -4.40 -7.24
CA LEU A 48 -1.67 -3.72 -5.99
C LEU A 48 -3.17 -3.69 -5.77
N THR A 49 -3.62 -4.19 -4.61
CA THR A 49 -5.02 -4.17 -4.20
C THR A 49 -5.13 -3.47 -2.85
N ILE A 50 -6.12 -2.60 -2.72
CA ILE A 50 -6.35 -1.81 -1.51
C ILE A 50 -7.74 -2.11 -0.97
N SER A 51 -7.86 -2.23 0.37
CA SER A 51 -9.14 -2.38 1.05
C SER A 51 -9.09 -1.68 2.40
N ALA A 52 -10.22 -1.16 2.84
CA ALA A 52 -10.35 -0.56 4.17
C ALA A 52 -11.71 -0.90 4.77
N GLU A 53 -11.78 -0.92 6.10
CA GLU A 53 -12.97 -1.34 6.84
C GLU A 53 -14.22 -0.50 6.56
N ASN A 54 -14.03 0.77 6.31
CA ASN A 54 -15.16 1.71 6.16
C ASN A 54 -15.74 1.76 4.74
N GLY A 55 -15.61 0.69 3.98
CA GLY A 55 -16.21 0.60 2.64
C GLY A 55 -15.33 1.08 1.50
N PHE A 56 -14.08 1.44 1.77
CA PHE A 56 -13.10 1.69 0.71
C PHE A 56 -12.73 0.32 0.14
N GLY A 57 -13.50 -0.12 -0.82
CA GLY A 57 -13.56 -1.49 -1.28
C GLY A 57 -12.27 -2.05 -1.86
N GLY A 58 -12.13 -3.37 -1.84
CA GLY A 58 -11.00 -4.08 -2.40
C GLY A 58 -10.97 -4.01 -3.91
N CYS A 59 -10.28 -3.04 -4.46
CA CYS A 59 -10.09 -2.94 -5.90
C CYS A 59 -8.62 -2.81 -6.25
N MET A 60 -8.29 -3.34 -7.42
CA MET A 60 -6.93 -3.27 -7.93
C MET A 60 -6.57 -1.82 -8.28
N ARG A 61 -5.39 -1.39 -7.84
CA ARG A 61 -4.89 -0.03 -8.01
C ARG A 61 -3.73 0.07 -8.98
N GLY A 62 -3.46 -0.98 -9.71
CA GLY A 62 -2.45 -0.98 -10.76
C GLY A 62 -1.55 -2.19 -10.72
N SER A 63 -0.73 -2.31 -11.75
CA SER A 63 0.25 -3.37 -11.91
C SER A 63 1.63 -2.75 -12.08
N TYR A 64 2.61 -3.30 -11.39
CA TYR A 64 3.97 -2.74 -11.34
C TYR A 64 4.99 -3.82 -11.67
N LEU A 65 6.06 -3.43 -12.32
CA LEU A 65 7.15 -4.36 -12.63
C LEU A 65 8.04 -4.65 -11.42
N LYS A 66 8.09 -3.72 -10.47
CA LYS A 66 8.86 -3.90 -9.23
C LYS A 66 7.93 -4.01 -8.05
N TYR A 67 8.19 -5.00 -7.20
CA TYR A 67 7.44 -5.19 -5.96
C TYR A 67 7.48 -3.94 -5.06
N THR A 68 8.66 -3.33 -4.94
CA THR A 68 8.83 -2.13 -4.11
C THR A 68 8.04 -0.93 -4.63
N ASP A 69 7.88 -0.81 -5.94
CA ASP A 69 7.06 0.26 -6.52
C ASP A 69 5.60 0.09 -6.15
N ALA A 70 5.10 -1.16 -6.18
CA ALA A 70 3.74 -1.46 -5.73
C ALA A 70 3.57 -1.12 -4.25
N GLN A 71 4.53 -1.47 -3.40
CA GLN A 71 4.49 -1.15 -1.97
C GLN A 71 4.44 0.35 -1.72
N LYS A 72 5.31 1.11 -2.39
CA LYS A 72 5.35 2.57 -2.27
C LYS A 72 4.02 3.19 -2.66
N ARG A 73 3.46 2.76 -3.78
CA ARG A 73 2.18 3.30 -4.25
C ARG A 73 1.05 2.99 -3.26
N GLY A 74 1.04 1.79 -2.70
CA GLY A 74 0.05 1.41 -1.69
C GLY A 74 0.11 2.32 -0.47
N ILE A 75 1.31 2.62 0.00
CA ILE A 75 1.51 3.51 1.15
C ILE A 75 1.09 4.94 0.81
N GLU A 76 1.42 5.43 -0.39
CA GLU A 76 0.99 6.75 -0.84
C GLU A 76 -0.54 6.86 -0.89
N ILE A 77 -1.22 5.83 -1.39
CA ILE A 77 -2.68 5.80 -1.44
C ILE A 77 -3.25 5.84 -0.02
N PHE A 78 -2.64 5.11 0.92
CA PHE A 78 -3.05 5.17 2.32
C PHE A 78 -2.93 6.58 2.89
N ILE A 79 -1.82 7.25 2.65
CA ILE A 79 -1.60 8.62 3.15
C ILE A 79 -2.65 9.57 2.59
N GLU A 80 -2.93 9.48 1.29
CA GLU A 80 -3.97 10.29 0.65
C GLU A 80 -5.35 10.02 1.27
N TYR A 81 -5.66 8.73 1.46
CA TYR A 81 -6.92 8.33 2.09
C TYR A 81 -7.04 8.84 3.51
N TYR A 82 -5.99 8.69 4.30
CA TYR A 82 -5.98 9.12 5.70
C TYR A 82 -6.18 10.64 5.83
N ASN A 83 -5.44 11.39 5.02
CA ASN A 83 -5.55 12.85 5.04
C ASN A 83 -6.92 13.35 4.64
N LYS A 84 -7.60 12.61 3.78
CA LYS A 84 -8.93 12.99 3.27
C LYS A 84 -10.06 12.60 4.21
N ASN A 85 -9.94 11.48 4.92
CA ASN A 85 -11.05 10.87 5.66
C ASN A 85 -10.89 10.87 7.18
N CYS A 86 -9.70 11.13 7.69
CA CYS A 86 -9.40 11.02 9.13
C CYS A 86 -8.93 12.34 9.76
N LEU A 87 -8.98 13.40 9.00
CA LEU A 87 -8.61 14.74 9.53
C LEU A 87 -9.82 15.44 10.12
#